data_af5ca81a05b49c98ade0211131281b1a
#
_entry.id   af5ca81a05b49c98ade0211131281b1a
#
_cell.length_a   1.000
_cell.length_b   1.000
_cell.length_c   1.000
_cell.angle_alpha   90.00
_cell.angle_beta   90.00
_cell.angle_gamma   90.00
#
_symmetry.space_group_name_H-M   'P 1'
#
loop_
_entity.id
_entity.type
_entity.pdbx_description
1 polymer ?
#
loop_
_entity_poly.entity_id
_entity_poly.type
_entity_poly.pdbx_seq_one_letter_code
_entity_poly.pdbx_strand_id
1 'polypeptide(L)' 'MVQLAGRREQLGPYPDKESAIAMALVAVRRTRPSQVKISSTPGVWRADCTYRDERPSA' A
#
# COMPACT_ATOMS: atom_id res chain seq x y z
N MET A 1 -22.38 -10.26 -3.47
CA MET A 1 -21.92 -9.94 -3.03
C MET A 1 -21.02 -9.28 -3.08
N VAL A 2 -20.57 -8.70 -2.98
CA VAL A 2 -19.74 -8.11 -3.16
C VAL A 2 -19.13 -7.46 -2.36
N GLN A 3 -18.32 -7.17 -2.10
CA GLN A 3 -17.73 -6.62 -1.27
C GLN A 3 -17.00 -5.77 -1.59
N LEU A 4 -16.70 -5.05 -1.61
CA LEU A 4 -16.04 -4.23 -1.85
C LEU A 4 -15.28 -3.70 -1.13
N ALA A 5 -14.86 -3.73 -0.50
CA ALA A 5 -14.17 -3.20 0.28
C ALA A 5 -12.99 -2.81 -0.09
N GLY A 6 -12.13 -2.39 0.08
CA GLY A 6 -10.94 -1.92 -0.31
C GLY A 6 -10.02 -2.96 -0.70
N ARG A 7 -9.00 -2.66 -1.44
CA ARG A 7 -8.04 -3.57 -1.85
C ARG A 7 -6.80 -3.33 -1.09
N ARG A 8 -5.97 -4.30 -0.90
CA ARG A 8 -4.69 -4.15 -0.28
C ARG A 8 -3.66 -4.60 -1.25
N GLU A 9 -2.58 -3.88 -1.35
CA GLU A 9 -1.53 -4.24 -2.23
C GLU A 9 -0.25 -4.21 -1.47
N GLN A 10 0.59 -5.21 -1.60
CA GLN A 10 1.82 -5.27 -0.89
C GLN A 10 2.94 -5.09 -1.85
N LEU A 11 3.81 -4.17 -1.59
CA LEU A 11 4.95 -3.88 -2.43
C LEU A 11 6.19 -4.42 -1.77
N GLY A 12 7.07 -4.93 -2.54
CA GLY A 12 8.29 -5.48 -2.05
C GLY A 12 8.46 -6.90 -2.44
N PRO A 13 9.42 -7.59 -1.87
CA PRO A 13 10.23 -7.14 -0.75
C PRO A 13 11.35 -6.22 -1.19
N TYR A 14 11.79 -5.36 -0.29
CA TYR A 14 12.87 -4.44 -0.57
C TYR A 14 14.01 -4.68 0.41
N PRO A 15 15.24 -4.43 -0.01
CA PRO A 15 16.36 -4.72 0.86
C PRO A 15 16.52 -3.75 2.00
N ASP A 16 15.96 -2.55 1.88
CA ASP A 16 16.11 -1.60 2.94
C ASP A 16 14.89 -0.74 3.06
N LYS A 17 14.83 0.01 4.14
CA LYS A 17 13.70 0.82 4.46
C LYS A 17 13.52 1.94 3.47
N GLU A 18 14.61 2.53 3.03
CA GLU A 18 14.51 3.63 2.11
C GLU A 18 13.88 3.23 0.80
N SER A 19 14.19 2.05 0.31
CA SER A 19 13.57 1.57 -0.91
C SER A 19 12.08 1.38 -0.71
N ALA A 20 11.68 0.84 0.43
CA ALA A 20 10.28 0.63 0.70
C ALA A 20 9.54 1.96 0.77
N ILE A 21 10.15 2.95 1.41
CA ILE A 21 9.52 4.26 1.52
C ILE A 21 9.43 4.92 0.15
N ALA A 22 10.49 4.81 -0.64
CA ALA A 22 10.47 5.43 -1.95
C ALA A 22 9.37 4.86 -2.81
N MET A 23 9.20 3.55 -2.78
CA MET A 23 8.15 2.94 -3.58
C MET A 23 6.77 3.25 -3.02
N ALA A 24 6.66 3.39 -1.71
CA ALA A 24 5.41 3.78 -1.11
C ALA A 24 5.02 5.19 -1.56
N LEU A 25 5.99 6.07 -1.66
CA LEU A 25 5.69 7.42 -2.13
C LEU A 25 5.25 7.41 -3.59
N VAL A 26 5.86 6.57 -4.39
CA VAL A 26 5.43 6.45 -5.77
C VAL A 26 3.99 5.95 -5.83
N ALA A 27 3.66 4.98 -5.01
CA ALA A 27 2.30 4.46 -5.00
C ALA A 27 1.31 5.53 -4.55
N VAL A 28 1.70 6.34 -3.58
CA VAL A 28 0.82 7.40 -3.11
C VAL A 28 0.53 8.37 -4.25
N ARG A 29 1.54 8.67 -5.05
CA ARG A 29 1.33 9.62 -6.12
C ARG A 29 0.55 9.02 -7.27
N ARG A 30 0.69 7.75 -7.51
CA ARG A 30 0.04 7.16 -8.66
C ARG A 30 -1.32 6.60 -8.36
N THR A 31 -1.50 5.92 -7.26
CA THR A 31 -2.75 5.23 -7.01
C THR A 31 -3.50 5.79 -5.83
N ARG A 32 -2.91 6.70 -5.08
CA ARG A 32 -3.59 7.37 -3.99
C ARG A 32 -4.26 6.42 -3.03
N PRO A 33 -3.49 5.56 -2.40
CA PRO A 33 -4.06 4.66 -1.40
C PRO A 33 -4.57 5.44 -0.20
N SER A 34 -5.54 4.92 0.49
CA SER A 34 -6.05 5.58 1.66
C SER A 34 -5.12 5.41 2.84
N GLN A 35 -4.29 4.40 2.86
CA GLN A 35 -3.36 4.20 3.94
C GLN A 35 -2.15 3.44 3.46
N VAL A 36 -0.99 3.81 3.93
CA VAL A 36 0.23 3.12 3.57
C VAL A 36 0.93 2.75 4.85
N LYS A 37 1.40 1.51 4.96
CA LYS A 37 2.06 1.06 6.12
C LYS A 37 3.34 0.39 5.74
N ILE A 38 4.43 0.73 6.38
CA ILE A 38 5.70 0.11 6.13
C ILE A 38 5.92 -0.94 7.19
N SER A 39 6.17 -2.15 6.77
CA SER A 39 6.41 -3.21 7.71
C SER A 39 7.75 -3.85 7.44
N SER A 40 8.34 -4.45 8.41
CA SER A 40 9.61 -5.11 8.24
C SER A 40 9.61 -6.45 8.93
N THR A 41 10.28 -7.37 8.28
CA THR A 41 10.58 -8.59 8.92
C THR A 41 12.06 -8.68 8.82
N PRO A 42 12.74 -9.49 9.54
CA PRO A 42 14.18 -9.54 9.53
C PRO A 42 14.72 -9.63 8.12
N GLY A 43 15.45 -8.63 7.73
CA GLY A 43 16.08 -8.61 6.43
C GLY A 43 15.22 -8.20 5.27
N VAL A 44 13.97 -7.84 5.50
CA VAL A 44 13.08 -7.52 4.42
C VAL A 44 12.15 -6.40 4.80
N TRP A 45 11.92 -5.49 3.90
CA TRP A 45 10.98 -4.40 4.11
C TRP A 45 9.89 -4.44 3.07
N ARG A 46 8.68 -4.14 3.49
CA ARG A 46 7.54 -4.14 2.57
C ARG A 46 6.68 -2.94 2.82
N ALA A 47 5.98 -2.51 1.80
CA ALA A 47 5.07 -1.41 1.92
C ALA A 47 3.67 -1.92 1.61
N ASP A 48 2.74 -1.74 2.53
CA ASP A 48 1.38 -2.18 2.33
C ASP A 48 0.53 -0.98 2.04
N CYS A 49 -0.17 -1.00 0.94
CA CYS A 49 -1.07 0.07 0.57
C CYS A 49 -2.49 -0.43 0.66
N THR A 50 -3.34 0.31 1.34
CA THR A 50 -4.74 -0.05 1.47
C THR A 50 -5.57 0.94 0.70
N TYR A 51 -6.45 0.45 -0.14
CA TYR A 51 -7.29 1.30 -0.95
C TYR A 51 -8.72 1.20 -0.48
N ARG A 52 -9.42 2.37 -0.33
CA ARG A 52 -10.72 2.35 0.12
C ARG A 52 -11.62 2.45 -1.02
N ASP A 53 -12.67 1.73 -1.09
CA ASP A 53 -13.58 1.80 -2.15
C ASP A 53 -14.50 2.88 -1.87
N GLU A 54 -14.32 4.08 -2.40
CA GLU A 54 -15.12 5.10 -2.14
C GLU A 54 -16.13 5.23 -3.12
N ARG A 55 -17.11 4.59 -3.36
CA ARG A 55 -18.09 4.79 -4.27
C ARG A 55 -19.07 5.68 -3.84
N PRO A 56 -19.52 6.54 -4.52
CA PRO A 56 -20.49 7.49 -4.18
C PRO A 56 -21.71 6.74 -4.03
N SER A 57 -22.32 6.66 -3.12
CA SER A 57 -23.38 5.90 -2.97
C SER A 57 -24.43 6.47 -3.48
N ALA A 58 -24.61 7.04 -3.99
CA ALA A 58 -25.68 7.58 -4.56
C ALA A 58 -26.68 7.31 -4.16
#